data_61ae9f5c937d98dbe633434579f20565
#
_entry.id   61ae9f5c937d98dbe633434579f20565
#
_cell.length_a   1.000
_cell.length_b   1.000
_cell.length_c   1.000
_cell.angle_alpha   90.00
_cell.angle_beta   90.00
_cell.angle_gamma   90.00
#
_symmetry.space_group_name_H-M   'P 1'
#
loop_
_entity.id
_entity.type
_entity.pdbx_description
1 polymer ?
#
loop_
_entity_poly.entity_id
_entity_poly.type
_entity_poly.pdbx_seq_one_letter_code
_entity_poly.pdbx_strand_id
1 'polypeptide(L)'
;MNNWLRMTCVAALTAATLTVTTYRSASAHAMLVSSEPAANAVLATAPKQIKLVFSEALQAAGHTITLLDEKGNKVEIGKATLDPADSSKKTLIAEVPRALPMGKYTVEWRNLSTDGHSERGRFSFTLSEMVEMTLKFAFKAGKDVVACGKEIKNLGARRTTAQIMDARFYISNIRLLGAGGVEVPFALQPDGKWQTDRVALLDFEDASGMCRETGTPDMRDVVVGKAPAGKYTGIAFDLGIPFELNHADVAVEKAPLNIQALWWNWQTGYKFVRIDLATNIAPPNDKWFIHLGSTGCGKMDGHGGGDPHGMANKPPEKPCANPNLATVRLTRFDPQRDQIVADLAGLLTNVNIAQSTPKPAGCMSGVDDPDCRRLIPNFGLSLANGQCVNGCRGQRFFRVEAVPKS
;
A
#
# COMPACT_ATOMS: atom_id res chain seq x y z
N MET A 1 -6.24 40.40 85.23
CA MET A 1 -7.04 39.40 85.94
C MET A 1 -7.62 38.45 84.93
N ASN A 2 -7.29 37.15 85.09
CA ASN A 2 -7.80 35.96 84.47
C ASN A 2 -7.33 35.60 83.04
N ASN A 3 -6.29 34.81 83.04
CA ASN A 3 -5.82 33.86 82.00
C ASN A 3 -6.84 32.77 81.80
N TRP A 4 -7.09 32.39 80.54
CA TRP A 4 -7.56 31.06 80.19
C TRP A 4 -6.71 30.50 79.02
N LEU A 5 -5.86 29.54 79.38
CA LEU A 5 -5.14 28.65 78.47
C LEU A 5 -6.16 27.81 77.67
N ARG A 6 -6.05 27.77 76.36
CA ARG A 6 -6.67 26.72 75.54
C ARG A 6 -5.57 25.84 74.93
N MET A 7 -5.53 24.67 75.50
CA MET A 7 -4.71 23.55 75.01
C MET A 7 -5.41 22.94 73.76
N THR A 8 -4.78 23.05 72.59
CA THR A 8 -5.20 22.41 71.37
C THR A 8 -4.43 21.10 71.19
N CYS A 9 -5.16 19.96 71.30
CA CYS A 9 -4.61 18.64 70.93
C CYS A 9 -4.55 18.55 69.40
N VAL A 10 -3.34 18.36 68.88
CA VAL A 10 -3.09 17.98 67.48
C VAL A 10 -3.15 16.46 67.41
N ALA A 11 -4.20 15.93 66.81
CA ALA A 11 -4.30 14.52 66.44
C ALA A 11 -3.60 14.29 65.08
N ALA A 12 -2.46 13.62 65.10
CA ALA A 12 -1.79 13.19 63.86
C ALA A 12 -2.50 11.98 63.28
N LEU A 13 -3.22 12.17 62.14
CA LEU A 13 -3.72 11.09 61.33
C LEU A 13 -2.61 10.60 60.40
N THR A 14 -2.03 9.44 60.69
CA THR A 14 -1.18 8.70 59.73
C THR A 14 -2.06 8.00 58.69
N ALA A 15 -2.10 8.53 57.49
CA ALA A 15 -2.73 7.89 56.36
C ALA A 15 -1.79 6.77 55.82
N ALA A 16 -2.13 5.51 56.09
CA ALA A 16 -1.49 4.37 55.46
C ALA A 16 -2.00 4.27 54.01
N THR A 17 -1.15 4.65 53.07
CA THR A 17 -1.40 4.43 51.64
C THR A 17 -1.18 2.95 51.31
N LEU A 18 -2.27 2.18 51.15
CA LEU A 18 -2.23 0.86 50.54
C LEU A 18 -1.92 1.03 49.05
N THR A 19 -0.68 0.76 48.63
CA THR A 19 -0.31 0.56 47.24
C THR A 19 -0.86 -0.78 46.78
N VAL A 20 -1.99 -0.80 46.09
CA VAL A 20 -2.48 -1.96 45.37
C VAL A 20 -1.61 -2.12 44.13
N THR A 21 -0.61 -2.97 44.24
CA THR A 21 0.14 -3.51 43.10
C THR A 21 -0.80 -4.40 42.29
N THR A 22 -1.36 -3.88 41.21
CA THR A 22 -2.05 -4.70 40.22
C THR A 22 -1.02 -5.55 39.52
N TYR A 23 -0.88 -6.82 39.94
CA TYR A 23 -0.22 -7.84 39.16
C TYR A 23 -1.02 -8.01 37.87
N ARG A 24 -0.55 -7.43 36.77
CA ARG A 24 -0.97 -7.86 35.45
C ARG A 24 -0.46 -9.29 35.32
N SER A 25 -1.34 -10.28 35.38
CA SER A 25 -1.04 -11.63 34.96
C SER A 25 -0.55 -11.53 33.52
N ALA A 26 0.75 -11.63 33.29
CA ALA A 26 1.28 -11.88 31.98
C ALA A 26 0.64 -13.20 31.54
N SER A 27 -0.15 -13.17 30.45
CA SER A 27 -0.69 -14.39 29.85
C SER A 27 0.52 -15.17 29.33
N ALA A 28 0.94 -16.18 30.06
CA ALA A 28 2.11 -16.98 29.77
C ALA A 28 1.78 -18.12 28.75
N HIS A 29 0.89 -17.82 27.79
CA HIS A 29 0.47 -18.77 26.78
C HIS A 29 1.20 -18.48 25.46
N ALA A 30 1.84 -19.49 24.90
CA ALA A 30 2.50 -19.40 23.59
C ALA A 30 1.47 -19.25 22.46
N MET A 31 1.03 -18.03 22.21
CA MET A 31 0.05 -17.70 21.16
C MET A 31 0.69 -17.73 19.77
N LEU A 32 -0.05 -18.17 18.76
CA LEU A 32 0.38 -18.12 17.36
C LEU A 32 0.53 -16.66 16.91
N VAL A 33 1.73 -16.26 16.50
CA VAL A 33 2.07 -14.92 15.99
C VAL A 33 1.97 -14.89 14.47
N SER A 34 2.51 -15.90 13.79
CA SER A 34 2.48 -16.01 12.33
C SER A 34 2.53 -17.45 11.87
N SER A 35 2.13 -17.68 10.63
CA SER A 35 2.20 -19.00 9.99
C SER A 35 2.63 -18.89 8.53
N GLU A 36 3.28 -19.93 8.02
CA GLU A 36 3.54 -20.18 6.62
C GLU A 36 3.02 -21.58 6.27
N PRO A 37 2.02 -21.68 5.37
CA PRO A 37 1.26 -20.60 4.75
C PRO A 37 0.56 -19.69 5.76
N ALA A 38 0.39 -18.41 5.41
CA ALA A 38 -0.41 -17.51 6.24
C ALA A 38 -1.88 -17.95 6.28
N ALA A 39 -2.59 -17.59 7.33
CA ALA A 39 -4.03 -17.84 7.44
C ALA A 39 -4.77 -17.21 6.26
N ASN A 40 -5.63 -17.98 5.61
CA ASN A 40 -6.39 -17.64 4.39
C ASN A 40 -5.54 -17.35 3.14
N ALA A 41 -4.26 -17.71 3.15
CA ALA A 41 -3.42 -17.59 1.96
C ALA A 41 -3.98 -18.44 0.81
N VAL A 42 -3.81 -17.92 -0.42
CA VAL A 42 -4.06 -18.67 -1.65
C VAL A 42 -2.75 -18.83 -2.39
N LEU A 43 -2.37 -20.08 -2.66
CA LEU A 43 -1.09 -20.46 -3.21
C LEU A 43 -1.28 -21.16 -4.56
N ALA A 44 -0.33 -20.92 -5.48
CA ALA A 44 -0.26 -21.62 -6.77
C ALA A 44 0.31 -23.03 -6.64
N THR A 45 1.16 -23.26 -5.63
CA THR A 45 1.87 -24.52 -5.42
C THR A 45 1.83 -24.91 -3.96
N ALA A 46 1.88 -26.22 -3.70
CA ALA A 46 1.94 -26.72 -2.34
C ALA A 46 3.18 -26.18 -1.60
N PRO A 47 3.03 -25.75 -0.34
CA PRO A 47 4.16 -25.38 0.48
C PRO A 47 5.04 -26.61 0.73
N LYS A 48 6.35 -26.42 0.85
CA LYS A 48 7.27 -27.50 1.21
C LYS A 48 7.19 -27.87 2.68
N GLN A 49 6.78 -26.94 3.52
CA GLN A 49 6.61 -27.11 4.96
C GLN A 49 5.49 -26.21 5.48
N ILE A 50 4.92 -26.56 6.61
CA ILE A 50 4.09 -25.70 7.44
C ILE A 50 4.98 -25.17 8.55
N LYS A 51 5.04 -23.84 8.72
CA LYS A 51 5.83 -23.17 9.75
C LYS A 51 4.91 -22.33 10.63
N LEU A 52 5.04 -22.48 11.96
CA LEU A 52 4.22 -21.77 12.96
C LEU A 52 5.15 -21.05 13.94
N VAL A 53 5.02 -19.75 14.07
CA VAL A 53 5.80 -18.93 15.01
C VAL A 53 4.93 -18.50 16.16
N PHE A 54 5.42 -18.72 17.40
CA PHE A 54 4.70 -18.44 18.63
C PHE A 54 5.33 -17.29 19.42
N SER A 55 4.54 -16.70 20.32
CA SER A 55 4.99 -15.58 21.17
C SER A 55 6.07 -15.98 22.16
N GLU A 56 6.09 -17.26 22.59
CA GLU A 56 6.98 -17.76 23.63
C GLU A 56 7.69 -19.05 23.22
N ALA A 57 8.76 -19.38 23.95
CA ALA A 57 9.53 -20.61 23.74
C ALA A 57 8.71 -21.86 24.05
N LEU A 58 8.96 -22.90 23.28
CA LEU A 58 8.25 -24.18 23.32
C LEU A 58 9.15 -25.29 23.95
N GLN A 59 8.53 -26.31 24.50
CA GLN A 59 9.22 -27.51 24.94
C GLN A 59 9.82 -28.28 23.74
N ALA A 60 10.72 -29.23 24.01
CA ALA A 60 11.33 -30.04 22.95
C ALA A 60 10.36 -30.99 22.24
N ALA A 61 9.24 -31.34 22.91
CA ALA A 61 8.24 -32.29 22.40
C ALA A 61 6.83 -31.94 22.88
N GLY A 62 5.82 -32.69 22.45
CA GLY A 62 4.42 -32.51 22.88
C GLY A 62 3.60 -31.66 21.91
N HIS A 63 4.13 -31.42 20.70
CA HIS A 63 3.47 -30.63 19.67
C HIS A 63 2.80 -31.51 18.62
N THR A 64 1.74 -30.99 18.01
CA THR A 64 1.12 -31.59 16.83
C THR A 64 0.81 -30.53 15.79
N ILE A 65 1.03 -30.88 14.52
CA ILE A 65 0.49 -30.16 13.35
C ILE A 65 -0.23 -31.25 12.54
N THR A 66 -1.50 -31.01 12.22
CA THR A 66 -2.31 -31.89 11.39
C THR A 66 -2.80 -31.08 10.21
N LEU A 67 -2.67 -31.62 9.01
CA LEU A 67 -3.22 -31.03 7.79
C LEU A 67 -4.47 -31.83 7.41
N LEU A 68 -5.58 -31.12 7.15
CA LEU A 68 -6.84 -31.69 6.71
C LEU A 68 -7.18 -31.16 5.31
N ASP A 69 -7.70 -32.00 4.44
CA ASP A 69 -8.28 -31.59 3.16
C ASP A 69 -9.66 -30.95 3.36
N GLU A 70 -10.30 -30.50 2.26
CA GLU A 70 -11.62 -29.86 2.28
C GLU A 70 -12.72 -30.77 2.84
N LYS A 71 -12.56 -32.10 2.72
CA LYS A 71 -13.49 -33.11 3.23
C LYS A 71 -13.24 -33.47 4.70
N GLY A 72 -12.18 -32.91 5.30
CA GLY A 72 -11.75 -33.20 6.68
C GLY A 72 -10.89 -34.46 6.80
N ASN A 73 -10.43 -35.05 5.71
CA ASN A 73 -9.52 -36.18 5.76
C ASN A 73 -8.11 -35.70 6.10
N LYS A 74 -7.39 -36.50 6.92
CA LYS A 74 -6.01 -36.21 7.23
C LYS A 74 -5.12 -36.38 5.99
N VAL A 75 -4.31 -35.35 5.74
CA VAL A 75 -3.24 -35.39 4.74
C VAL A 75 -1.94 -35.74 5.46
N GLU A 76 -1.21 -36.69 4.93
CA GLU A 76 0.07 -37.11 5.49
C GLU A 76 1.12 -36.01 5.34
N ILE A 77 1.68 -35.58 6.47
CA ILE A 77 2.77 -34.60 6.58
C ILE A 77 3.80 -35.08 7.59
N GLY A 78 4.97 -34.46 7.61
CA GLY A 78 6.02 -34.73 8.60
C GLY A 78 5.55 -34.44 10.04
N LYS A 79 6.25 -35.02 11.02
CA LYS A 79 5.99 -34.72 12.43
C LYS A 79 6.31 -33.26 12.75
N ALA A 80 5.50 -32.67 13.62
CA ALA A 80 5.80 -31.33 14.14
C ALA A 80 7.07 -31.36 14.99
N THR A 81 8.05 -30.55 14.65
CA THR A 81 9.33 -30.41 15.37
C THR A 81 9.66 -28.92 15.54
N LEU A 82 10.52 -28.63 16.50
CA LEU A 82 11.12 -27.31 16.59
C LEU A 82 11.98 -27.04 15.35
N ASP A 83 11.92 -25.82 14.82
CA ASP A 83 12.79 -25.39 13.73
C ASP A 83 14.24 -25.30 14.24
N PRO A 84 15.18 -26.11 13.72
CA PRO A 84 16.56 -26.10 14.17
C PRO A 84 17.29 -24.76 13.86
N ALA A 85 16.77 -23.96 12.96
CA ALA A 85 17.28 -22.63 12.65
C ALA A 85 16.83 -21.56 13.66
N ASP A 86 15.84 -21.85 14.50
CA ASP A 86 15.32 -20.91 15.50
C ASP A 86 15.89 -21.22 16.90
N SER A 87 16.97 -20.53 17.26
CA SER A 87 17.58 -20.65 18.60
C SER A 87 16.66 -20.20 19.74
N SER A 88 15.64 -19.40 19.47
CA SER A 88 14.65 -18.97 20.47
C SER A 88 13.60 -20.03 20.79
N LYS A 89 13.57 -21.13 20.04
CA LYS A 89 12.63 -22.27 20.18
C LYS A 89 11.15 -21.85 20.13
N LYS A 90 10.82 -20.82 19.39
CA LYS A 90 9.45 -20.32 19.22
C LYS A 90 8.77 -20.83 17.97
N THR A 91 9.48 -21.58 17.13
CA THR A 91 9.01 -21.99 15.80
C THR A 91 8.81 -23.50 15.73
N LEU A 92 7.62 -23.94 15.29
CA LEU A 92 7.34 -25.32 14.88
C LEU A 92 7.33 -25.42 13.36
N ILE A 93 7.85 -26.53 12.85
CA ILE A 93 7.78 -26.89 11.45
C ILE A 93 7.25 -28.31 11.26
N ALA A 94 6.56 -28.53 10.13
CA ALA A 94 6.18 -29.85 9.65
C ALA A 94 6.36 -29.89 8.13
N GLU A 95 7.14 -30.85 7.62
CA GLU A 95 7.39 -31.01 6.19
C GLU A 95 6.14 -31.49 5.46
N VAL A 96 5.93 -31.00 4.24
CA VAL A 96 4.90 -31.47 3.30
C VAL A 96 5.61 -32.27 2.19
N PRO A 97 5.68 -33.60 2.29
CA PRO A 97 6.60 -34.41 1.48
C PRO A 97 6.17 -34.61 0.03
N ARG A 98 4.96 -34.21 -0.33
CA ARG A 98 4.42 -34.39 -1.69
C ARG A 98 3.59 -33.18 -2.14
N ALA A 99 3.39 -33.08 -3.45
CA ALA A 99 2.44 -32.13 -4.02
C ALA A 99 1.03 -32.42 -3.48
N LEU A 100 0.34 -31.34 -3.08
CA LEU A 100 -1.04 -31.41 -2.66
C LEU A 100 -1.95 -31.07 -3.86
N PRO A 101 -3.07 -31.75 -4.04
CA PRO A 101 -4.10 -31.34 -5.00
C PRO A 101 -4.60 -29.92 -4.76
N MET A 102 -5.16 -29.28 -5.79
CA MET A 102 -5.88 -28.01 -5.64
C MET A 102 -7.06 -28.20 -4.70
N GLY A 103 -7.30 -27.23 -3.84
CA GLY A 103 -8.37 -27.29 -2.84
C GLY A 103 -8.03 -26.51 -1.58
N LYS A 104 -8.99 -26.49 -0.66
CA LYS A 104 -8.82 -25.84 0.65
C LYS A 104 -8.23 -26.84 1.65
N TYR A 105 -7.25 -26.37 2.40
CA TYR A 105 -6.59 -27.12 3.47
C TYR A 105 -6.78 -26.42 4.80
N THR A 106 -6.96 -27.20 5.86
CA THR A 106 -7.01 -26.69 7.25
C THR A 106 -5.84 -27.26 8.02
N VAL A 107 -5.07 -26.35 8.63
CA VAL A 107 -4.01 -26.70 9.58
C VAL A 107 -4.58 -26.63 10.98
N GLU A 108 -4.55 -27.75 11.69
CA GLU A 108 -4.83 -27.80 13.13
C GLU A 108 -3.52 -28.01 13.87
N TRP A 109 -3.33 -27.25 14.94
CA TRP A 109 -2.10 -27.33 15.71
C TRP A 109 -2.36 -27.36 17.22
N ARG A 110 -1.43 -27.97 17.93
CA ARG A 110 -1.30 -27.91 19.38
C ARG A 110 0.16 -27.71 19.73
N ASN A 111 0.44 -26.78 20.63
CA ASN A 111 1.78 -26.57 21.18
C ASN A 111 1.81 -26.90 22.67
N LEU A 112 3.03 -26.91 23.23
CA LEU A 112 3.30 -26.99 24.65
C LEU A 112 4.43 -26.01 24.95
N SER A 113 4.12 -24.97 25.73
CA SER A 113 5.11 -23.96 26.11
C SER A 113 6.02 -24.44 27.24
N THR A 114 7.14 -23.76 27.45
CA THR A 114 8.12 -24.11 28.49
C THR A 114 7.55 -24.02 29.91
N ASP A 115 6.49 -23.22 30.10
CA ASP A 115 5.76 -23.12 31.37
C ASP A 115 4.76 -24.27 31.62
N GLY A 116 4.63 -25.23 30.67
CA GLY A 116 3.77 -26.41 30.79
C GLY A 116 2.35 -26.21 30.27
N HIS A 117 1.98 -25.01 29.79
CA HIS A 117 0.67 -24.74 29.19
C HIS A 117 0.60 -25.16 27.73
N SER A 118 -0.56 -25.68 27.34
CA SER A 118 -0.81 -26.11 25.95
C SER A 118 -1.88 -25.29 25.31
N GLU A 119 -1.54 -24.71 24.15
CA GLU A 119 -2.48 -23.99 23.28
C GLU A 119 -2.77 -24.78 22.02
N ARG A 120 -3.96 -24.54 21.44
CA ARG A 120 -4.40 -25.14 20.18
C ARG A 120 -5.10 -24.11 19.31
N GLY A 121 -5.03 -24.32 18.02
CA GLY A 121 -5.73 -23.47 17.07
C GLY A 121 -5.84 -24.11 15.71
N ARG A 122 -6.49 -23.39 14.81
CA ARG A 122 -6.63 -23.79 13.42
C ARG A 122 -6.69 -22.59 12.50
N PHE A 123 -6.22 -22.76 11.29
CA PHE A 123 -6.38 -21.81 10.17
C PHE A 123 -6.45 -22.60 8.86
N SER A 124 -6.80 -21.92 7.77
CA SER A 124 -6.89 -22.56 6.46
C SER A 124 -6.04 -21.82 5.45
N PHE A 125 -5.61 -22.53 4.41
CA PHE A 125 -5.08 -21.97 3.17
C PHE A 125 -5.71 -22.70 1.97
N THR A 126 -5.55 -22.16 0.77
CA THR A 126 -6.12 -22.73 -0.45
C THR A 126 -5.02 -22.90 -1.50
N LEU A 127 -4.99 -24.04 -2.16
CA LEU A 127 -4.23 -24.22 -3.40
C LEU A 127 -5.19 -24.02 -4.58
N SER A 128 -4.82 -23.14 -5.51
CA SER A 128 -5.65 -22.80 -6.65
C SER A 128 -4.80 -22.61 -7.89
N GLU A 129 -5.36 -23.01 -9.03
CA GLU A 129 -4.77 -22.71 -10.33
C GLU A 129 -4.67 -21.18 -10.52
N MET A 130 -3.52 -20.74 -11.03
CA MET A 130 -3.30 -19.33 -11.37
C MET A 130 -3.77 -19.08 -12.79
N VAL A 131 -4.73 -18.20 -12.95
CA VAL A 131 -5.27 -17.80 -14.27
C VAL A 131 -4.78 -16.40 -14.63
N GLU A 132 -4.50 -16.20 -15.91
CA GLU A 132 -4.15 -14.90 -16.43
C GLU A 132 -5.38 -13.98 -16.44
N MET A 133 -5.19 -12.74 -16.05
CA MET A 133 -6.21 -11.70 -16.01
C MET A 133 -5.66 -10.38 -16.50
N THR A 134 -6.51 -9.62 -17.18
CA THR A 134 -6.23 -8.25 -17.61
C THR A 134 -7.13 -7.28 -16.83
N LEU A 135 -6.52 -6.39 -16.06
CA LEU A 135 -7.19 -5.30 -15.38
C LEU A 135 -7.23 -4.09 -16.31
N LYS A 136 -8.42 -3.58 -16.60
CA LYS A 136 -8.63 -2.46 -17.52
C LYS A 136 -8.70 -1.14 -16.73
N PHE A 137 -8.06 -0.13 -17.26
CA PHE A 137 -8.08 1.23 -16.74
C PHE A 137 -8.62 2.19 -17.80
N ALA A 138 -9.11 3.34 -17.36
CA ALA A 138 -9.48 4.44 -18.23
C ALA A 138 -9.14 5.76 -17.54
N PHE A 139 -8.76 6.78 -18.31
CA PHE A 139 -8.53 8.12 -17.79
C PHE A 139 -9.67 9.03 -18.25
N LYS A 140 -10.40 9.59 -17.30
CA LYS A 140 -11.61 10.39 -17.55
C LYS A 140 -11.64 11.65 -16.69
N ALA A 141 -12.48 12.59 -17.10
CA ALA A 141 -12.92 13.71 -16.27
C ALA A 141 -14.44 13.62 -16.14
N GLY A 142 -14.91 13.03 -15.04
CA GLY A 142 -16.31 12.65 -14.88
C GLY A 142 -16.71 11.56 -15.88
N LYS A 143 -17.54 11.91 -16.88
CA LYS A 143 -17.98 10.97 -17.94
C LYS A 143 -17.12 11.01 -19.19
N ASP A 144 -16.39 12.11 -19.39
CA ASP A 144 -15.67 12.39 -20.64
C ASP A 144 -14.29 11.71 -20.62
N VAL A 145 -13.92 11.06 -21.72
CA VAL A 145 -12.59 10.47 -21.90
C VAL A 145 -11.58 11.60 -22.07
N VAL A 146 -10.52 11.57 -21.28
CA VAL A 146 -9.38 12.48 -21.37
C VAL A 146 -8.38 11.89 -22.38
N ALA A 147 -7.93 12.71 -23.32
CA ALA A 147 -6.93 12.35 -24.33
C ALA A 147 -6.13 13.57 -24.74
N CYS A 148 -4.92 13.37 -25.24
CA CYS A 148 -4.09 14.45 -25.79
C CYS A 148 -4.81 15.20 -26.91
N GLY A 149 -4.60 16.51 -26.97
CA GLY A 149 -5.23 17.37 -27.97
C GLY A 149 -6.74 17.65 -27.78
N LYS A 150 -7.36 17.09 -26.72
CA LYS A 150 -8.77 17.36 -26.41
C LYS A 150 -8.92 18.32 -25.23
N GLU A 151 -9.83 19.28 -25.37
CA GLU A 151 -10.21 20.16 -24.27
C GLU A 151 -11.06 19.43 -23.23
N ILE A 152 -10.71 19.63 -21.97
CA ILE A 152 -11.44 19.16 -20.80
C ILE A 152 -12.04 20.40 -20.14
N LYS A 153 -13.35 20.46 -20.05
CA LYS A 153 -14.08 21.61 -19.52
C LYS A 153 -14.48 21.39 -18.05
N ASN A 154 -14.70 22.48 -17.35
CA ASN A 154 -15.24 22.52 -15.99
C ASN A 154 -14.37 21.81 -14.93
N LEU A 155 -13.06 21.85 -15.06
CA LEU A 155 -12.14 21.30 -14.10
C LEU A 155 -11.95 22.18 -12.87
N GLY A 156 -11.90 21.54 -11.70
CA GLY A 156 -11.59 22.18 -10.43
C GLY A 156 -12.61 23.21 -9.95
N ALA A 157 -12.25 23.96 -8.92
CA ALA A 157 -13.13 24.90 -8.21
C ALA A 157 -13.57 26.09 -9.07
N ARG A 158 -12.79 26.47 -10.07
CA ARG A 158 -13.07 27.61 -10.97
C ARG A 158 -13.62 27.19 -12.33
N ARG A 159 -13.93 25.89 -12.50
CA ARG A 159 -14.46 25.34 -13.76
C ARG A 159 -13.57 25.68 -14.97
N THR A 160 -12.27 25.58 -14.79
CA THR A 160 -11.25 25.90 -15.78
C THR A 160 -11.29 24.90 -16.93
N THR A 161 -11.00 25.36 -18.14
CA THR A 161 -10.76 24.49 -19.30
C THR A 161 -9.27 24.20 -19.40
N ALA A 162 -8.90 22.96 -19.65
CA ALA A 162 -7.51 22.54 -19.80
C ALA A 162 -7.35 21.43 -20.85
N GLN A 163 -6.13 21.18 -21.27
CA GLN A 163 -5.71 19.99 -22.01
C GLN A 163 -4.60 19.30 -21.23
N ILE A 164 -4.48 17.99 -21.36
CA ILE A 164 -3.34 17.29 -20.78
C ILE A 164 -2.07 17.54 -21.61
N MET A 165 -0.94 17.62 -20.91
CA MET A 165 0.42 17.62 -21.46
C MET A 165 1.14 16.32 -21.11
N ASP A 166 0.73 15.65 -20.04
CA ASP A 166 1.21 14.35 -19.56
C ASP A 166 0.12 13.71 -18.69
N ALA A 167 0.01 12.37 -18.70
CA ALA A 167 -0.94 11.64 -17.88
C ALA A 167 -0.47 10.22 -17.62
N ARG A 168 0.43 10.05 -16.65
CA ARG A 168 1.05 8.78 -16.29
C ARG A 168 1.04 8.55 -14.79
N PHE A 169 0.89 7.30 -14.37
CA PHE A 169 1.03 6.94 -12.96
C PHE A 169 1.44 5.48 -12.77
N TYR A 170 2.16 5.24 -11.68
CA TYR A 170 2.56 3.90 -11.25
C TYR A 170 1.56 3.33 -10.26
N ILE A 171 1.34 2.02 -10.36
CA ILE A 171 0.66 1.23 -9.34
C ILE A 171 1.50 0.01 -8.95
N SER A 172 1.34 -0.43 -7.72
CA SER A 172 2.05 -1.56 -7.15
C SER A 172 1.17 -2.33 -6.17
N ASN A 173 1.67 -3.46 -5.65
CA ASN A 173 1.03 -4.22 -4.58
C ASN A 173 -0.46 -4.50 -4.86
N ILE A 174 -0.76 -5.01 -6.05
CA ILE A 174 -2.13 -5.26 -6.49
C ILE A 174 -2.68 -6.52 -5.82
N ARG A 175 -3.89 -6.43 -5.28
CA ARG A 175 -4.60 -7.51 -4.62
C ARG A 175 -6.05 -7.54 -5.08
N LEU A 176 -6.56 -8.72 -5.42
CA LEU A 176 -7.99 -8.91 -5.68
C LEU A 176 -8.70 -9.24 -4.37
N LEU A 177 -9.92 -8.76 -4.23
CA LEU A 177 -10.73 -8.97 -3.02
C LEU A 177 -11.76 -10.05 -3.31
N GLY A 178 -11.60 -11.19 -2.64
CA GLY A 178 -12.55 -12.30 -2.67
C GLY A 178 -13.70 -12.15 -1.67
N ALA A 179 -14.52 -13.17 -1.60
CA ALA A 179 -15.61 -13.25 -0.63
C ALA A 179 -15.09 -13.11 0.81
N GLY A 180 -15.85 -12.40 1.67
CA GLY A 180 -15.44 -12.16 3.05
C GLY A 180 -14.27 -11.18 3.21
N GLY A 181 -13.85 -10.50 2.13
CA GLY A 181 -12.78 -9.50 2.17
C GLY A 181 -11.36 -10.10 2.16
N VAL A 182 -11.24 -11.38 1.85
CA VAL A 182 -9.94 -12.05 1.68
C VAL A 182 -9.17 -11.36 0.55
N GLU A 183 -7.95 -10.91 0.84
CA GLU A 183 -7.05 -10.32 -0.15
C GLU A 183 -6.18 -11.40 -0.78
N VAL A 184 -6.18 -11.43 -2.11
CA VAL A 184 -5.41 -12.39 -2.90
C VAL A 184 -4.41 -11.61 -3.76
N PRO A 185 -3.12 -11.90 -3.68
CA PRO A 185 -2.13 -11.23 -4.51
C PRO A 185 -2.40 -11.40 -6.01
N PHE A 186 -2.25 -10.32 -6.75
CA PHE A 186 -2.25 -10.32 -8.21
C PHE A 186 -0.79 -10.24 -8.68
N ALA A 187 -0.27 -11.36 -9.17
CA ALA A 187 1.12 -11.44 -9.61
C ALA A 187 1.27 -10.79 -10.99
N LEU A 188 1.90 -9.62 -11.01
CA LEU A 188 2.20 -8.92 -12.27
C LEU A 188 3.04 -9.78 -13.19
N GLN A 189 2.76 -9.71 -14.48
CA GLN A 189 3.52 -10.40 -15.53
C GLN A 189 4.43 -9.39 -16.24
N PRO A 190 5.76 -9.47 -16.03
CA PRO A 190 6.69 -8.56 -16.68
C PRO A 190 6.57 -8.62 -18.20
N ASP A 191 6.54 -7.45 -18.85
CA ASP A 191 6.42 -7.33 -20.31
C ASP A 191 7.60 -6.60 -20.97
N GLY A 192 8.57 -6.18 -20.15
CA GLY A 192 9.78 -5.49 -20.60
C GLY A 192 9.60 -4.03 -20.98
N LYS A 193 8.38 -3.47 -20.85
CA LYS A 193 8.09 -2.07 -21.18
C LYS A 193 7.23 -1.36 -20.13
N TRP A 194 6.10 -1.95 -19.73
CA TRP A 194 5.07 -1.30 -18.93
C TRP A 194 4.97 -1.82 -17.51
N GLN A 195 5.45 -3.04 -17.28
CA GLN A 195 5.36 -3.64 -15.96
C GLN A 195 6.55 -4.58 -15.66
N THR A 196 6.95 -4.54 -14.39
CA THR A 196 7.83 -5.53 -13.76
C THR A 196 6.98 -6.52 -12.97
N ASP A 197 7.58 -7.38 -12.18
CA ASP A 197 6.90 -8.25 -11.22
C ASP A 197 6.32 -7.48 -10.00
N ARG A 198 6.71 -6.20 -9.80
CA ARG A 198 6.33 -5.40 -8.62
C ARG A 198 5.58 -4.11 -8.94
N VAL A 199 5.78 -3.53 -10.11
CA VAL A 199 5.27 -2.21 -10.48
C VAL A 199 4.72 -2.24 -11.89
N ALA A 200 3.59 -1.56 -12.12
CA ALA A 200 3.04 -1.30 -13.45
C ALA A 200 2.90 0.22 -13.68
N LEU A 201 3.25 0.68 -14.87
CA LEU A 201 3.01 2.03 -15.35
C LEU A 201 1.77 2.04 -16.23
N LEU A 202 0.85 2.95 -15.93
CA LEU A 202 -0.28 3.30 -16.78
C LEU A 202 0.05 4.62 -17.48
N ASP A 203 -0.21 4.67 -18.79
CA ASP A 203 0.16 5.77 -19.66
C ASP A 203 -1.02 6.11 -20.58
N PHE A 204 -1.55 7.34 -20.44
CA PHE A 204 -2.71 7.82 -21.16
C PHE A 204 -2.39 9.00 -22.10
N GLU A 205 -1.12 9.16 -22.38
CA GLU A 205 -0.66 10.17 -23.33
C GLU A 205 -0.05 9.48 -24.59
N ASP A 206 -0.24 10.07 -25.78
CA ASP A 206 0.12 9.49 -27.07
C ASP A 206 1.07 10.39 -27.88
N ALA A 207 1.75 11.33 -27.22
CA ALA A 207 2.61 12.34 -27.84
C ALA A 207 1.90 13.23 -28.88
N SER A 208 0.58 13.23 -28.95
CA SER A 208 -0.15 14.17 -29.84
C SER A 208 -0.52 15.47 -29.11
N GLY A 209 -0.95 16.48 -29.86
CA GLY A 209 -1.41 17.75 -29.29
C GLY A 209 -0.42 18.38 -28.33
N MET A 210 -0.87 18.69 -27.10
CA MET A 210 -0.05 19.27 -26.03
C MET A 210 0.88 18.24 -25.33
N CYS A 211 0.71 16.94 -25.58
CA CYS A 211 1.57 15.88 -25.01
C CYS A 211 2.88 15.71 -25.77
N ARG A 212 3.10 16.42 -26.87
CA ARG A 212 4.24 16.22 -27.79
C ARG A 212 5.62 16.36 -27.14
N GLU A 213 5.75 17.20 -26.12
CA GLU A 213 7.07 17.52 -25.56
C GLU A 213 7.61 16.41 -24.63
N THR A 214 6.73 15.68 -23.96
CA THR A 214 7.14 14.71 -22.91
C THR A 214 6.59 13.32 -23.12
N GLY A 215 5.68 13.15 -24.06
CA GLY A 215 4.97 11.92 -24.31
C GLY A 215 5.69 10.96 -25.24
N THR A 216 5.15 9.74 -25.28
CA THR A 216 5.53 8.69 -26.21
C THR A 216 4.31 8.25 -27.03
N PRO A 217 4.48 7.76 -28.28
CA PRO A 217 3.34 7.35 -29.10
C PRO A 217 2.53 6.17 -28.53
N ASP A 218 3.14 5.37 -27.68
CA ASP A 218 2.54 4.17 -27.14
C ASP A 218 1.86 4.47 -25.81
N MET A 219 0.60 4.09 -25.68
CA MET A 219 -0.19 4.18 -24.45
C MET A 219 -0.31 2.83 -23.73
N ARG A 220 -0.68 2.88 -22.45
CA ARG A 220 -0.96 1.68 -21.65
C ARG A 220 -2.12 1.91 -20.70
N ASP A 221 -3.25 1.29 -20.98
CA ASP A 221 -4.47 1.33 -20.18
C ASP A 221 -4.84 0.00 -19.54
N VAL A 222 -3.95 -0.99 -19.57
CA VAL A 222 -4.17 -2.31 -19.01
C VAL A 222 -3.00 -2.78 -18.16
N VAL A 223 -3.30 -3.62 -17.18
CA VAL A 223 -2.31 -4.34 -16.38
C VAL A 223 -2.58 -5.84 -16.49
N VAL A 224 -1.57 -6.61 -16.85
CA VAL A 224 -1.66 -8.05 -17.03
C VAL A 224 -0.96 -8.78 -15.89
N GLY A 225 -1.57 -9.84 -15.40
CA GLY A 225 -1.01 -10.63 -14.32
C GLY A 225 -1.75 -11.92 -14.11
N LYS A 226 -1.41 -12.62 -13.04
CA LYS A 226 -2.04 -13.88 -12.66
C LYS A 226 -2.59 -13.80 -11.25
N ALA A 227 -3.75 -14.37 -11.06
CA ALA A 227 -4.35 -14.56 -9.74
C ALA A 227 -4.98 -15.96 -9.67
N PRO A 228 -5.22 -16.49 -8.46
CA PRO A 228 -5.94 -17.74 -8.29
C PRO A 228 -7.30 -17.70 -9.00
N ALA A 229 -7.69 -18.82 -9.60
CA ALA A 229 -9.04 -18.94 -10.18
C ALA A 229 -10.09 -18.69 -9.09
N GLY A 230 -11.07 -17.81 -9.36
CA GLY A 230 -12.08 -17.47 -8.36
C GLY A 230 -12.98 -16.32 -8.77
N LYS A 231 -13.94 -16.01 -7.90
CA LYS A 231 -14.80 -14.82 -8.03
C LYS A 231 -14.26 -13.70 -7.15
N TYR A 232 -14.06 -12.55 -7.75
CA TYR A 232 -13.60 -11.35 -7.09
C TYR A 232 -14.70 -10.29 -7.08
N THR A 233 -14.76 -9.53 -6.00
CA THR A 233 -15.78 -8.49 -5.77
C THR A 233 -15.14 -7.13 -5.48
N GLY A 234 -13.82 -7.05 -5.62
CA GLY A 234 -13.08 -5.83 -5.39
C GLY A 234 -11.61 -5.95 -5.77
N ILE A 235 -10.91 -4.84 -5.68
CA ILE A 235 -9.48 -4.72 -5.91
C ILE A 235 -8.88 -3.72 -4.92
N ALA A 236 -7.65 -3.96 -4.52
CA ALA A 236 -6.81 -3.00 -3.82
C ALA A 236 -5.45 -2.92 -4.51
N PHE A 237 -4.86 -1.74 -4.52
CA PHE A 237 -3.51 -1.49 -5.03
C PHE A 237 -2.93 -0.23 -4.38
N ASP A 238 -1.64 -0.07 -4.45
CA ASP A 238 -0.98 1.13 -4.00
C ASP A 238 -0.66 2.02 -5.22
N LEU A 239 -1.11 3.28 -5.18
CA LEU A 239 -0.74 4.29 -6.17
C LEU A 239 0.66 4.76 -5.85
N GLY A 240 1.62 4.31 -6.63
CA GLY A 240 3.03 4.62 -6.46
C GLY A 240 3.96 3.42 -6.50
N ILE A 241 5.19 3.65 -6.12
CA ILE A 241 6.31 2.71 -6.15
C ILE A 241 6.74 2.40 -4.71
N PRO A 242 6.94 1.12 -4.33
CA PRO A 242 7.47 0.74 -3.03
C PRO A 242 8.82 1.39 -2.74
N PHE A 243 9.08 1.69 -1.45
CA PHE A 243 10.28 2.42 -1.04
C PHE A 243 11.58 1.86 -1.62
N GLU A 244 11.74 0.54 -1.63
CA GLU A 244 12.97 -0.14 -2.09
C GLU A 244 13.25 0.07 -3.59
N LEU A 245 12.20 0.35 -4.40
CA LEU A 245 12.31 0.65 -5.83
C LEU A 245 12.27 2.15 -6.12
N ASN A 246 11.67 2.95 -5.23
CA ASN A 246 11.45 4.37 -5.44
C ASN A 246 12.76 5.17 -5.54
N HIS A 247 13.84 4.68 -4.95
CA HIS A 247 15.12 5.38 -4.87
C HIS A 247 16.23 4.69 -5.68
N ALA A 248 15.83 3.86 -6.65
CA ALA A 248 16.75 3.19 -7.55
C ALA A 248 17.31 4.16 -8.62
N ASP A 249 18.40 3.75 -9.26
CA ASP A 249 19.05 4.55 -10.32
C ASP A 249 18.27 4.42 -11.63
N VAL A 250 17.56 5.45 -12.00
CA VAL A 250 16.79 5.51 -13.25
C VAL A 250 17.62 5.20 -14.51
N ALA A 251 18.92 5.44 -14.46
CA ALA A 251 19.81 5.24 -15.63
C ALA A 251 20.13 3.76 -15.88
N VAL A 252 20.04 2.90 -14.86
CA VAL A 252 20.35 1.47 -14.95
C VAL A 252 19.13 0.59 -14.73
N GLU A 253 18.01 1.16 -14.28
CA GLU A 253 16.78 0.41 -14.08
C GLU A 253 16.18 -0.07 -15.41
N LYS A 254 15.41 -1.15 -15.30
CA LYS A 254 14.62 -1.66 -16.42
C LYS A 254 13.30 -0.91 -16.56
N ALA A 255 12.76 -0.88 -17.77
CA ALA A 255 11.42 -0.34 -17.99
C ALA A 255 10.39 -1.06 -17.07
N PRO A 256 9.44 -0.29 -16.53
CA PRO A 256 9.12 1.12 -16.74
C PRO A 256 9.84 2.09 -15.78
N LEU A 257 10.83 1.64 -15.00
CA LEU A 257 11.53 2.46 -14.01
C LEU A 257 12.72 3.26 -14.60
N ASN A 258 12.98 3.16 -15.90
CA ASN A 258 14.04 3.89 -16.61
C ASN A 258 13.56 5.20 -17.28
N ILE A 259 12.39 5.72 -16.91
CA ILE A 259 11.81 6.90 -17.54
C ILE A 259 12.21 8.15 -16.76
N GLN A 260 13.20 8.89 -17.29
CA GLN A 260 13.73 10.11 -16.66
C GLN A 260 12.65 11.18 -16.39
N ALA A 261 11.66 11.30 -17.25
CA ALA A 261 10.57 12.28 -17.10
C ALA A 261 9.69 12.00 -15.84
N LEU A 262 9.69 10.77 -15.36
CA LEU A 262 8.95 10.33 -14.17
C LEU A 262 9.85 10.23 -12.93
N TRP A 263 11.06 10.73 -12.96
CA TRP A 263 12.00 10.71 -11.85
C TRP A 263 12.46 12.13 -11.50
N TRP A 264 12.66 12.43 -10.23
CA TRP A 264 13.18 13.71 -9.76
C TRP A 264 14.67 13.64 -9.45
N ASN A 265 15.02 12.87 -8.44
CA ASN A 265 16.40 12.67 -7.97
C ASN A 265 16.43 11.46 -7.01
N TRP A 266 17.62 11.09 -6.61
CA TRP A 266 17.87 9.96 -5.71
C TRP A 266 17.12 10.00 -4.37
N GLN A 267 16.92 11.20 -3.80
CA GLN A 267 16.29 11.34 -2.50
C GLN A 267 14.76 11.30 -2.59
N THR A 268 14.17 12.01 -3.51
CA THR A 268 12.72 12.05 -3.67
C THR A 268 12.18 10.88 -4.51
N GLY A 269 13.03 10.31 -5.36
CA GLY A 269 12.65 9.16 -6.21
C GLY A 269 11.74 9.55 -7.37
N TYR A 270 10.79 8.67 -7.64
CA TYR A 270 9.87 8.81 -8.77
C TYR A 270 8.66 9.67 -8.46
N LYS A 271 8.09 10.26 -9.53
CA LYS A 271 6.74 10.77 -9.55
C LYS A 271 5.78 9.58 -9.66
N PHE A 272 5.04 9.30 -8.59
CA PHE A 272 4.03 8.23 -8.58
C PHE A 272 2.88 8.54 -9.51
N VAL A 273 2.51 9.82 -9.58
CA VAL A 273 1.57 10.39 -10.53
C VAL A 273 2.25 11.60 -11.19
N ARG A 274 2.16 11.66 -12.49
CA ARG A 274 2.45 12.84 -13.28
C ARG A 274 1.25 13.12 -14.18
N ILE A 275 0.55 14.21 -13.89
CA ILE A 275 -0.50 14.77 -14.75
C ILE A 275 -0.18 16.25 -14.91
N ASP A 276 0.14 16.63 -16.12
CA ASP A 276 0.50 18.00 -16.48
C ASP A 276 -0.64 18.58 -17.31
N LEU A 277 -1.10 19.78 -16.96
CA LEU A 277 -2.22 20.47 -17.59
C LEU A 277 -1.75 21.78 -18.23
N ALA A 278 -2.13 22.02 -19.47
CA ALA A 278 -2.17 23.34 -20.08
C ALA A 278 -3.57 23.92 -19.86
N THR A 279 -3.67 25.04 -19.16
CA THR A 279 -4.96 25.70 -18.87
C THR A 279 -5.24 26.80 -19.91
N ASN A 280 -6.50 27.22 -19.99
CA ASN A 280 -6.91 28.34 -20.82
C ASN A 280 -6.73 29.71 -20.13
N ILE A 281 -5.92 29.75 -19.08
CA ILE A 281 -5.60 30.98 -18.35
C ILE A 281 -4.33 31.60 -18.97
N ALA A 282 -4.24 32.91 -18.93
CA ALA A 282 -3.06 33.59 -19.41
C ALA A 282 -1.83 33.33 -18.54
N PRO A 283 -0.61 33.30 -19.10
CA PRO A 283 0.62 33.21 -18.32
C PRO A 283 0.67 34.25 -17.19
N PRO A 284 1.24 33.87 -16.01
CA PRO A 284 2.02 32.67 -15.72
C PRO A 284 1.19 31.47 -15.25
N ASN A 285 -0.14 31.48 -15.34
CA ASN A 285 -1.02 30.42 -14.86
C ASN A 285 -1.55 29.51 -15.98
N ASP A 286 -0.88 29.51 -17.12
CA ASP A 286 -1.20 28.70 -18.30
C ASP A 286 -0.88 27.22 -18.15
N LYS A 287 -0.19 26.84 -17.06
CA LYS A 287 0.16 25.44 -16.72
C LYS A 287 -0.17 25.13 -15.27
N TRP A 288 -0.57 23.89 -15.02
CA TRP A 288 -0.78 23.39 -13.67
C TRP A 288 -0.39 21.92 -13.57
N PHE A 289 0.51 21.58 -12.65
CA PHE A 289 1.11 20.25 -12.53
C PHE A 289 0.58 19.49 -11.32
N ILE A 290 0.40 18.20 -11.50
CA ILE A 290 0.04 17.24 -10.47
C ILE A 290 1.14 16.19 -10.40
N HIS A 291 2.09 16.39 -9.51
CA HIS A 291 3.17 15.44 -9.29
C HIS A 291 3.08 14.87 -7.88
N LEU A 292 2.61 13.64 -7.75
CA LEU A 292 2.61 12.91 -6.50
C LEU A 292 3.90 12.09 -6.41
N GLY A 293 4.57 12.12 -5.29
CA GLY A 293 5.75 11.31 -4.97
C GLY A 293 6.19 11.52 -3.55
N SER A 294 7.16 10.74 -3.08
CA SER A 294 7.67 10.83 -1.71
C SER A 294 8.41 12.14 -1.45
N THR A 295 8.29 12.67 -0.23
CA THR A 295 9.02 13.87 0.22
C THR A 295 9.56 13.68 1.63
N GLY A 296 10.52 14.55 2.04
CA GLY A 296 11.18 14.40 3.34
C GLY A 296 12.00 13.11 3.44
N CYS A 297 12.64 12.72 2.34
CA CYS A 297 13.54 11.58 2.27
C CYS A 297 14.98 12.05 2.50
N GLY A 298 15.67 11.46 3.46
CA GLY A 298 17.02 11.84 3.83
C GLY A 298 17.09 12.68 5.10
N LYS A 299 18.30 12.95 5.61
CA LYS A 299 18.51 13.81 6.77
C LYS A 299 18.17 15.27 6.39
N MET A 300 17.05 15.76 6.85
CA MET A 300 16.92 17.18 7.14
C MET A 300 17.46 17.43 8.55
N ASP A 301 18.76 17.55 8.71
CA ASP A 301 19.31 18.31 9.83
C ASP A 301 18.92 19.76 9.55
N GLY A 302 17.99 20.26 10.39
CA GLY A 302 17.31 21.52 10.20
C GLY A 302 18.25 22.72 10.00
N HIS A 303 18.44 23.07 8.78
CA HIS A 303 18.68 24.42 8.24
C HIS A 303 18.72 24.25 6.72
N GLY A 304 17.88 25.01 6.03
CA GLY A 304 17.78 25.05 4.57
C GLY A 304 19.08 25.52 3.90
N GLY A 305 19.95 24.60 3.67
CA GLY A 305 21.16 24.73 2.91
C GLY A 305 21.40 23.40 2.25
N GLY A 306 20.85 23.21 1.03
CA GLY A 306 21.21 22.06 0.24
C GLY A 306 22.70 22.01 0.08
N ASP A 307 23.32 20.90 0.50
CA ASP A 307 24.68 20.59 0.10
C ASP A 307 24.68 20.43 -1.42
N PRO A 308 25.27 21.35 -2.19
CA PRO A 308 25.23 21.30 -3.65
C PRO A 308 26.00 20.11 -4.23
N HIS A 309 26.76 19.34 -3.44
CA HIS A 309 27.78 18.44 -3.98
C HIS A 309 27.87 17.03 -3.40
N GLY A 310 27.05 16.61 -2.42
CA GLY A 310 27.36 15.33 -1.76
C GLY A 310 26.20 14.36 -1.49
N MET A 311 25.00 14.81 -1.14
CA MET A 311 23.92 13.91 -0.72
C MET A 311 22.79 13.71 -1.74
N ALA A 312 22.71 14.55 -2.76
CA ALA A 312 21.70 14.43 -3.82
C ALA A 312 21.84 13.15 -4.67
N ASN A 313 22.98 12.48 -4.60
CA ASN A 313 23.35 11.34 -5.44
C ASN A 313 23.34 9.98 -4.72
N LYS A 314 22.69 9.88 -3.56
CA LYS A 314 22.55 8.62 -2.82
C LYS A 314 21.10 8.39 -2.43
N PRO A 315 20.60 7.14 -2.50
CA PRO A 315 19.29 6.79 -1.98
C PRO A 315 19.22 7.06 -0.48
N PRO A 316 18.02 7.37 0.06
CA PRO A 316 17.85 7.57 1.49
C PRO A 316 18.00 6.24 2.25
N GLU A 317 18.64 6.29 3.41
CA GLU A 317 18.83 5.11 4.28
C GLU A 317 17.58 4.79 5.11
N LYS A 318 16.62 5.70 5.19
CA LYS A 318 15.40 5.58 6.00
C LYS A 318 14.18 5.96 5.17
N PRO A 319 13.00 5.40 5.51
CA PRO A 319 11.75 5.78 4.87
C PRO A 319 11.53 7.30 4.90
N CYS A 320 10.91 7.82 3.85
CA CYS A 320 10.58 9.24 3.73
C CYS A 320 9.58 9.66 4.80
N ALA A 321 9.68 10.87 5.32
CA ALA A 321 8.72 11.41 6.28
C ALA A 321 7.31 11.49 5.70
N ASN A 322 7.21 11.75 4.41
CA ASN A 322 5.96 11.75 3.65
C ASN A 322 6.07 10.75 2.49
N PRO A 323 5.72 9.48 2.69
CA PRO A 323 5.82 8.46 1.65
C PRO A 323 4.87 8.71 0.49
N ASN A 324 3.74 9.38 0.71
CA ASN A 324 2.71 9.72 -0.27
C ASN A 324 2.24 8.52 -1.13
N LEU A 325 2.33 7.32 -0.58
CA LEU A 325 1.87 6.08 -1.18
C LEU A 325 0.40 5.85 -0.79
N ALA A 326 -0.53 6.03 -1.74
CA ALA A 326 -1.95 5.94 -1.45
C ALA A 326 -2.48 4.53 -1.72
N THR A 327 -3.00 3.85 -0.70
CA THR A 327 -3.67 2.56 -0.87
C THR A 327 -5.11 2.77 -1.35
N VAL A 328 -5.36 2.44 -2.59
CA VAL A 328 -6.68 2.47 -3.22
C VAL A 328 -7.40 1.16 -2.95
N ARG A 329 -8.65 1.23 -2.49
CA ARG A 329 -9.49 0.05 -2.25
C ARG A 329 -10.88 0.27 -2.87
N LEU A 330 -11.20 -0.54 -3.88
CA LEU A 330 -12.46 -0.50 -4.60
C LEU A 330 -13.23 -1.81 -4.32
N THR A 331 -14.31 -1.72 -3.53
CA THR A 331 -15.02 -2.89 -2.99
C THR A 331 -16.13 -3.43 -3.91
N ARG A 332 -16.36 -2.80 -5.06
CA ARG A 332 -17.35 -3.24 -6.06
C ARG A 332 -16.68 -3.27 -7.43
N PHE A 333 -15.82 -4.27 -7.63
CA PHE A 333 -15.08 -4.43 -8.87
C PHE A 333 -15.03 -5.90 -9.25
N ASP A 334 -15.47 -6.21 -10.45
CA ASP A 334 -15.38 -7.52 -11.09
C ASP A 334 -14.41 -7.40 -12.27
N PRO A 335 -13.22 -8.02 -12.24
CA PRO A 335 -12.21 -7.86 -13.28
C PRO A 335 -12.67 -8.31 -14.69
N GLN A 336 -13.74 -9.09 -14.78
CA GLN A 336 -14.28 -9.54 -16.07
C GLN A 336 -15.26 -8.54 -16.71
N ARG A 337 -15.84 -7.62 -15.94
CA ARG A 337 -16.92 -6.73 -16.40
C ARG A 337 -16.64 -5.27 -16.21
N ASP A 338 -15.73 -4.96 -15.30
CA ASP A 338 -15.48 -3.59 -14.86
C ASP A 338 -14.10 -3.09 -15.29
N GLN A 339 -13.98 -1.77 -15.35
CA GLN A 339 -12.73 -1.05 -15.50
C GLN A 339 -12.53 -0.10 -14.32
N ILE A 340 -11.29 0.21 -14.03
CA ILE A 340 -10.89 1.20 -13.03
C ILE A 340 -10.72 2.54 -13.75
N VAL A 341 -11.48 3.53 -13.33
CA VAL A 341 -11.39 4.88 -13.90
C VAL A 341 -10.52 5.74 -12.99
N ALA A 342 -9.42 6.28 -13.53
CA ALA A 342 -8.72 7.40 -12.95
C ALA A 342 -9.47 8.68 -13.35
N ASP A 343 -10.13 9.34 -12.38
CA ASP A 343 -11.04 10.46 -12.59
C ASP A 343 -10.37 11.79 -12.24
N LEU A 344 -9.91 12.50 -13.26
CA LEU A 344 -9.29 13.81 -13.12
C LEU A 344 -10.24 14.86 -12.50
N ALA A 345 -11.52 14.82 -12.82
CA ALA A 345 -12.50 15.74 -12.23
C ALA A 345 -12.72 15.45 -10.74
N GLY A 346 -12.74 14.15 -10.36
CA GLY A 346 -12.77 13.71 -8.99
C GLY A 346 -11.54 14.17 -8.20
N LEU A 347 -10.35 13.97 -8.79
CA LEU A 347 -9.07 14.41 -8.20
C LEU A 347 -9.01 15.92 -8.01
N LEU A 348 -9.53 16.69 -8.94
CA LEU A 348 -9.52 18.17 -8.89
C LEU A 348 -10.70 18.77 -8.12
N THR A 349 -11.51 17.97 -7.43
CA THR A 349 -12.62 18.46 -6.61
C THR A 349 -12.12 19.51 -5.59
N ASN A 350 -12.66 20.73 -5.67
CA ASN A 350 -12.29 21.88 -4.82
C ASN A 350 -10.83 22.37 -4.98
N VAL A 351 -10.12 21.95 -6.02
CA VAL A 351 -8.78 22.44 -6.35
C VAL A 351 -8.90 23.62 -7.33
N ASN A 352 -8.19 24.70 -7.07
CA ASN A 352 -8.16 25.86 -7.96
C ASN A 352 -6.98 25.76 -8.94
N ILE A 353 -7.23 25.28 -10.15
CA ILE A 353 -6.19 25.17 -11.19
C ILE A 353 -6.09 26.42 -12.09
N ALA A 354 -6.91 27.44 -11.84
CA ALA A 354 -6.83 28.71 -12.55
C ALA A 354 -5.78 29.66 -11.96
N GLN A 355 -5.17 29.30 -10.87
CA GLN A 355 -4.16 30.05 -10.17
C GLN A 355 -3.19 29.10 -9.49
N SER A 356 -1.92 29.45 -9.52
CA SER A 356 -0.85 28.68 -8.90
C SER A 356 0.02 29.57 -8.05
N THR A 357 0.70 29.00 -7.07
CA THR A 357 1.80 29.69 -6.42
C THR A 357 2.97 29.89 -7.36
N PRO A 358 3.82 30.92 -7.15
CA PRO A 358 4.74 31.38 -8.22
C PRO A 358 5.78 30.37 -8.70
N LYS A 359 6.10 29.31 -7.94
CA LYS A 359 7.13 28.32 -8.38
C LYS A 359 7.12 27.06 -7.50
N PRO A 360 7.06 25.88 -8.08
CA PRO A 360 6.56 25.57 -9.43
C PRO A 360 5.04 25.63 -9.48
N ALA A 361 4.47 25.74 -10.70
CA ALA A 361 3.02 25.74 -10.88
C ALA A 361 2.40 24.41 -10.48
N GLY A 362 1.32 24.43 -9.68
CA GLY A 362 0.64 23.23 -9.21
C GLY A 362 1.30 22.53 -8.02
N CYS A 363 0.88 21.31 -7.71
CA CYS A 363 1.30 20.57 -6.53
C CYS A 363 2.46 19.63 -6.84
N MET A 364 3.58 19.80 -6.11
CA MET A 364 4.79 18.97 -6.19
C MET A 364 4.99 18.10 -4.93
N SER A 365 3.90 17.69 -4.26
CA SER A 365 3.92 16.88 -3.03
C SER A 365 4.55 17.52 -1.80
N GLY A 366 4.93 18.80 -1.85
CA GLY A 366 5.49 19.51 -0.70
C GLY A 366 4.45 19.73 0.40
N VAL A 367 4.84 19.50 1.67
CA VAL A 367 3.94 19.74 2.82
C VAL A 367 3.56 21.22 2.99
N ASP A 368 4.48 22.11 2.62
CA ASP A 368 4.29 23.56 2.69
C ASP A 368 3.76 24.15 1.39
N ASP A 369 3.54 23.32 0.35
CA ASP A 369 3.04 23.76 -0.93
C ASP A 369 1.54 24.06 -0.83
N PRO A 370 1.11 25.35 -0.99
CA PRO A 370 -0.30 25.73 -0.89
C PRO A 370 -1.19 25.04 -1.93
N ASP A 371 -0.64 24.73 -3.12
CA ASP A 371 -1.39 24.09 -4.20
C ASP A 371 -1.71 22.62 -3.86
N CYS A 372 -0.91 21.99 -2.98
CA CYS A 372 -1.14 20.65 -2.50
C CYS A 372 -2.28 20.52 -1.48
N ARG A 373 -2.67 21.59 -0.79
CA ARG A 373 -3.60 21.55 0.37
C ARG A 373 -4.96 20.92 0.06
N ARG A 374 -5.46 21.12 -1.14
CA ARG A 374 -6.75 20.54 -1.57
C ARG A 374 -6.59 19.31 -2.43
N LEU A 375 -5.42 19.13 -3.06
CA LEU A 375 -5.14 18.01 -3.96
C LEU A 375 -4.78 16.73 -3.20
N ILE A 376 -3.80 16.78 -2.30
CA ILE A 376 -3.31 15.60 -1.57
C ILE A 376 -4.43 14.85 -0.83
N PRO A 377 -5.39 15.51 -0.14
CA PRO A 377 -6.53 14.82 0.45
C PRO A 377 -7.43 14.08 -0.56
N ASN A 378 -7.47 14.51 -1.82
CA ASN A 378 -8.24 13.82 -2.86
C ASN A 378 -7.59 12.51 -3.32
N PHE A 379 -6.32 12.26 -3.00
CA PHE A 379 -5.70 10.93 -3.06
C PHE A 379 -5.97 10.09 -1.80
N GLY A 380 -6.67 10.64 -0.78
CA GLY A 380 -6.91 9.99 0.50
C GLY A 380 -5.75 10.13 1.50
N LEU A 381 -4.79 11.00 1.20
CA LEU A 381 -3.57 11.20 1.97
C LEU A 381 -3.67 12.42 2.89
N SER A 382 -2.94 12.36 4.00
CA SER A 382 -2.67 13.51 4.87
C SER A 382 -1.53 14.34 4.29
N LEU A 383 -1.73 15.63 4.08
CA LEU A 383 -0.66 16.52 3.64
C LEU A 383 0.49 16.60 4.68
N ALA A 384 0.18 16.45 5.96
CA ALA A 384 1.16 16.63 7.03
C ALA A 384 2.21 15.51 7.11
N ASN A 385 1.86 14.29 6.67
CA ASN A 385 2.74 13.13 6.83
C ASN A 385 2.65 12.11 5.67
N GLY A 386 1.93 12.42 4.60
CA GLY A 386 1.80 11.54 3.43
C GLY A 386 1.17 10.17 3.68
N GLN A 387 0.53 9.97 4.84
CA GLN A 387 -0.11 8.70 5.22
C GLN A 387 -1.58 8.67 4.81
N CYS A 388 -2.10 7.48 4.59
CA CYS A 388 -3.52 7.27 4.34
C CYS A 388 -4.38 7.75 5.51
N VAL A 389 -5.35 8.63 5.25
CA VAL A 389 -6.37 9.00 6.22
C VAL A 389 -7.49 7.95 6.18
N ASN A 390 -7.78 7.30 7.31
CA ASN A 390 -8.78 6.23 7.39
C ASN A 390 -8.61 5.15 6.30
N GLY A 391 -7.39 4.72 6.03
CA GLY A 391 -7.09 3.75 4.98
C GLY A 391 -7.37 4.27 3.57
N CYS A 392 -7.14 5.54 3.33
CA CYS A 392 -7.37 6.26 2.06
C CYS A 392 -8.83 6.22 1.54
N ARG A 393 -9.81 5.96 2.41
CA ARG A 393 -11.24 5.84 2.00
C ARG A 393 -11.84 7.11 1.40
N GLY A 394 -11.21 8.26 1.65
CA GLY A 394 -11.64 9.56 1.12
C GLY A 394 -11.10 9.87 -0.27
N GLN A 395 -10.33 8.98 -0.89
CA GLN A 395 -9.76 9.21 -2.22
C GLN A 395 -10.87 9.43 -3.27
N ARG A 396 -10.61 10.30 -4.25
CA ARG A 396 -11.52 10.71 -5.31
C ARG A 396 -10.95 10.48 -6.71
N PHE A 397 -9.73 9.95 -6.78
CA PHE A 397 -9.04 9.74 -8.05
C PHE A 397 -9.48 8.45 -8.75
N PHE A 398 -9.80 7.39 -7.99
CA PHE A 398 -10.20 6.12 -8.60
C PHE A 398 -11.64 5.74 -8.27
N ARG A 399 -12.34 5.23 -9.27
CA ARG A 399 -13.67 4.65 -9.16
C ARG A 399 -13.85 3.49 -10.13
N VAL A 400 -14.92 2.76 -9.99
CA VAL A 400 -15.27 1.62 -10.86
C VAL A 400 -16.36 2.04 -11.84
N GLU A 401 -16.21 1.61 -13.09
CA GLU A 401 -17.27 1.64 -14.11
C GLU A 401 -17.34 0.29 -14.82
N ALA A 402 -18.52 -0.08 -15.29
CA ALA A 402 -18.64 -1.20 -16.21
C ALA A 402 -17.91 -0.90 -17.52
N VAL A 403 -17.23 -1.90 -18.09
CA VAL A 403 -16.65 -1.77 -19.44
C VAL A 403 -17.80 -1.54 -20.42
N PRO A 404 -17.70 -0.53 -21.31
CA PRO A 404 -18.70 -0.31 -22.34
C PRO A 404 -18.90 -1.59 -23.16
N LYS A 405 -20.16 -1.94 -23.42
CA LYS A 405 -20.46 -3.03 -24.36
C LYS A 405 -20.07 -2.56 -25.75
N SER A 406 -19.16 -3.29 -26.40
CA SER A 406 -18.80 -3.10 -27.82
C SER A 406 -19.98 -3.39 -28.73
#